data_de328b6bf9ca74fc39b7ad5e8cb64266
#
_entry.id   de328b6bf9ca74fc39b7ad5e8cb64266
#
_cell.length_a   1.000
_cell.length_b   1.000
_cell.length_c   1.000
_cell.angle_alpha   90.00
_cell.angle_beta   90.00
_cell.angle_gamma   90.00
#
_symmetry.space_group_name_H-M   'P 1'
#
loop_
_entity.id
_entity.type
_entity.pdbx_description
1 polymer ?
#
loop_
_entity_poly.entity_id
_entity_poly.type
_entity_poly.pdbx_seq_one_letter_code
_entity_poly.pdbx_strand_id
1 'polypeptide(L)'
;MSTGTSSTTAKNRIRVIILGAAGRDFHDFNTFWRKDPRYEVVTFTAAQIPDIEGRTYPAELCGDNYPNGIPIEPEEKLVELIHKYEVDQVAMAYSDLSHEEVMHKAAIVNAAGADFRIMGHKHTMISSKKPVIAVCAVRTGCGKSQTSRAVTGILKGIGKRVAAIRHPMPYGNLIAQNV
;
A
#
# COMPACT_ATOMS: atom_id res chain seq x y z
N MET A 1 18.09 -44.33 -23.88
CA MET A 1 18.30 -42.86 -23.93
C MET A 1 17.05 -42.21 -23.44
N SER A 2 17.03 -41.86 -22.16
CA SER A 2 15.88 -41.24 -21.51
C SER A 2 16.15 -39.74 -21.40
N THR A 3 15.42 -38.92 -22.15
CA THR A 3 15.48 -37.47 -22.11
C THR A 3 14.68 -36.99 -20.88
N GLY A 4 15.42 -36.67 -19.83
CA GLY A 4 14.85 -36.01 -18.67
C GLY A 4 14.44 -34.58 -19.02
N THR A 5 13.15 -34.34 -19.11
CA THR A 5 12.57 -32.98 -19.15
C THR A 5 12.79 -32.31 -17.80
N SER A 6 13.74 -31.39 -17.74
CA SER A 6 13.92 -30.50 -16.60
C SER A 6 12.67 -29.62 -16.45
N SER A 7 11.81 -29.94 -15.49
CA SER A 7 10.76 -29.03 -15.05
C SER A 7 11.44 -27.86 -14.32
N THR A 8 11.52 -26.73 -14.97
CA THR A 8 11.89 -25.45 -14.35
C THR A 8 10.82 -25.17 -13.29
N THR A 9 11.13 -25.45 -12.03
CA THR A 9 10.29 -25.08 -10.89
C THR A 9 10.07 -23.57 -10.97
N ALA A 10 8.84 -23.15 -11.20
CA ALA A 10 8.42 -21.77 -11.09
C ALA A 10 8.85 -21.28 -9.69
N LYS A 11 9.75 -20.30 -9.67
CA LYS A 11 10.29 -19.74 -8.43
C LYS A 11 9.10 -19.17 -7.65
N ASN A 12 8.75 -19.79 -6.52
CA ASN A 12 7.63 -19.37 -5.70
C ASN A 12 7.84 -17.89 -5.31
N ARG A 13 6.88 -17.03 -5.67
CA ARG A 13 6.91 -15.61 -5.29
C ARG A 13 6.68 -15.50 -3.79
N ILE A 14 7.28 -14.51 -3.16
CA ILE A 14 7.00 -14.14 -1.78
C ILE A 14 5.60 -13.53 -1.73
N ARG A 15 4.66 -14.19 -1.06
CA ARG A 15 3.27 -13.74 -0.94
C ARG A 15 3.11 -12.73 0.18
N VAL A 16 2.52 -11.59 -0.13
CA VAL A 16 2.44 -10.44 0.78
C VAL A 16 1.00 -10.00 1.01
N ILE A 17 0.65 -9.79 2.27
CA ILE A 17 -0.53 -9.00 2.67
C ILE A 17 -0.04 -7.59 3.05
N ILE A 18 -0.74 -6.55 2.62
CA ILE A 18 -0.49 -5.17 3.06
C ILE A 18 -1.63 -4.74 4.00
N LEU A 19 -1.27 -4.42 5.26
CA LEU A 19 -2.23 -3.89 6.24
C LEU A 19 -2.51 -2.41 5.94
N GLY A 20 -3.72 -2.13 5.54
CA GLY A 20 -4.21 -0.82 5.15
C GLY A 20 -4.77 -0.80 3.73
N ALA A 21 -5.75 0.07 3.49
CA ALA A 21 -6.35 0.33 2.18
C ALA A 21 -6.85 1.78 2.08
N ALA A 22 -6.02 2.75 2.51
CA ALA A 22 -6.42 4.14 2.64
C ALA A 22 -5.51 5.15 1.92
N GLY A 23 -4.31 4.76 1.50
CA GLY A 23 -3.42 5.68 0.80
C GLY A 23 -1.93 5.32 0.87
N ARG A 24 -1.32 5.26 2.05
CA ARG A 24 0.09 4.90 2.20
C ARG A 24 0.36 3.47 1.72
N ASP A 25 -0.50 2.56 2.04
CA ASP A 25 -0.53 1.18 1.57
C ASP A 25 -0.47 1.07 0.04
N PHE A 26 -1.33 1.81 -0.67
CA PHE A 26 -1.30 1.88 -2.14
C PHE A 26 -0.02 2.54 -2.67
N HIS A 27 0.50 3.56 -1.96
CA HIS A 27 1.78 4.16 -2.30
C HIS A 27 2.93 3.17 -2.15
N ASP A 28 3.00 2.47 -1.02
CA ASP A 28 4.02 1.46 -0.73
C ASP A 28 3.95 0.32 -1.76
N PHE A 29 2.74 -0.15 -2.11
CA PHE A 29 2.54 -1.11 -3.20
C PHE A 29 3.11 -0.60 -4.52
N ASN A 30 2.70 0.60 -4.95
CA ASN A 30 3.08 1.16 -6.24
C ASN A 30 4.59 1.42 -6.38
N THR A 31 5.27 1.75 -5.28
CA THR A 31 6.68 2.12 -5.28
C THR A 31 7.61 0.92 -5.07
N PHE A 32 7.17 -0.11 -4.34
CA PHE A 32 8.03 -1.22 -3.96
C PHE A 32 7.61 -2.55 -4.59
N TRP A 33 6.34 -3.00 -4.43
CA TRP A 33 5.94 -4.35 -4.83
C TRP A 33 5.43 -4.47 -6.26
N ARG A 34 4.77 -3.46 -6.77
CA ARG A 34 4.01 -3.50 -8.03
C ARG A 34 4.77 -4.09 -9.21
N LYS A 35 6.06 -3.75 -9.34
CA LYS A 35 6.90 -4.14 -10.48
C LYS A 35 7.96 -5.19 -10.13
N ASP A 36 8.07 -5.60 -8.89
CA ASP A 36 9.07 -6.57 -8.47
C ASP A 36 8.54 -8.00 -8.65
N PRO A 37 9.10 -8.77 -9.60
CA PRO A 37 8.60 -10.11 -9.92
C PRO A 37 8.84 -11.15 -8.80
N ARG A 38 9.62 -10.79 -7.78
CA ARG A 38 9.87 -11.66 -6.63
C ARG A 38 8.70 -11.74 -5.67
N TYR A 39 7.78 -10.77 -5.75
CA TYR A 39 6.66 -10.63 -4.83
C TYR A 39 5.32 -10.79 -5.52
N GLU A 40 4.34 -11.20 -4.74
CA GLU A 40 2.94 -11.21 -5.10
C GLU A 40 2.12 -10.65 -3.94
N VAL A 41 1.53 -9.49 -4.11
CA VAL A 41 0.59 -8.93 -3.13
C VAL A 41 -0.76 -9.60 -3.34
N VAL A 42 -1.15 -10.45 -2.40
CA VAL A 42 -2.37 -11.27 -2.53
C VAL A 42 -3.63 -10.52 -2.08
N THR A 43 -3.50 -9.61 -1.12
CA THR A 43 -4.61 -8.77 -0.68
C THR A 43 -4.11 -7.55 0.11
N PHE A 44 -4.94 -6.51 0.13
CA PHE A 44 -4.90 -5.46 1.14
C PHE A 44 -5.89 -5.81 2.25
N THR A 45 -5.65 -5.33 3.47
CA THR A 45 -6.67 -5.39 4.52
C THR A 45 -7.08 -4.00 4.96
N ALA A 46 -8.32 -3.85 5.41
CA ALA A 46 -8.81 -2.62 5.97
C ALA A 46 -9.49 -2.87 7.31
N ALA A 47 -9.11 -2.07 8.31
CA ALA A 47 -9.80 -1.99 9.57
C ALA A 47 -10.88 -0.90 9.49
N GLN A 48 -12.09 -1.21 9.99
CA GLN A 48 -13.16 -0.23 10.24
C GLN A 48 -13.61 0.63 9.04
N ILE A 49 -13.48 0.16 7.81
CA ILE A 49 -14.08 0.84 6.66
C ILE A 49 -15.43 0.18 6.37
N PRO A 50 -16.55 0.90 6.52
CA PRO A 50 -17.86 0.39 6.14
C PRO A 50 -17.89 -0.04 4.67
N ASP A 51 -18.62 -1.10 4.35
CA ASP A 51 -18.83 -1.59 2.98
C ASP A 51 -17.54 -1.93 2.21
N ILE A 52 -16.53 -2.47 2.91
CA ILE A 52 -15.26 -2.83 2.27
C ILE A 52 -15.30 -4.21 1.61
N GLU A 53 -16.23 -5.05 2.01
CA GLU A 53 -16.38 -6.39 1.45
C GLU A 53 -16.62 -6.34 -0.06
N GLY A 54 -15.83 -7.12 -0.81
CA GLY A 54 -15.92 -7.17 -2.28
C GLY A 54 -15.26 -5.99 -3.01
N ARG A 55 -14.62 -5.07 -2.32
CA ARG A 55 -13.81 -4.03 -2.98
C ARG A 55 -12.49 -4.60 -3.48
N THR A 56 -12.05 -4.05 -4.59
CA THR A 56 -10.79 -4.43 -5.24
C THR A 56 -9.99 -3.17 -5.55
N TYR A 57 -8.70 -3.18 -5.28
CA TYR A 57 -7.80 -2.17 -5.84
C TYR A 57 -7.72 -2.42 -7.34
N PRO A 58 -8.09 -1.42 -8.17
CA PRO A 58 -8.38 -1.63 -9.60
C PRO A 58 -7.19 -2.17 -10.39
N ALA A 59 -7.46 -3.09 -11.32
CA ALA A 59 -6.46 -3.70 -12.19
C ALA A 59 -5.66 -2.66 -12.98
N GLU A 60 -6.33 -1.59 -13.43
CA GLU A 60 -5.73 -0.47 -14.17
C GLU A 60 -4.63 0.25 -13.36
N LEU A 61 -4.71 0.21 -12.05
CA LEU A 61 -3.72 0.80 -11.14
C LEU A 61 -2.67 -0.21 -10.70
N CYS A 62 -2.95 -1.51 -10.78
CA CYS A 62 -2.05 -2.58 -10.34
C CYS A 62 -0.95 -2.90 -11.36
N GLY A 63 -1.22 -2.72 -12.66
CA GLY A 63 -0.33 -3.11 -13.75
C GLY A 63 -0.41 -4.59 -14.12
N ASP A 64 0.41 -5.00 -15.10
CA ASP A 64 0.29 -6.28 -15.80
C ASP A 64 0.41 -7.54 -14.91
N ASN A 65 1.08 -7.41 -13.77
CA ASN A 65 1.22 -8.53 -12.82
C ASN A 65 -0.08 -8.85 -12.07
N TYR A 66 -1.08 -7.97 -12.13
CA TYR A 66 -2.34 -8.07 -11.38
C TYR A 66 -3.56 -7.80 -12.29
N PRO A 67 -3.81 -8.63 -13.29
CA PRO A 67 -4.84 -8.38 -14.30
C PRO A 67 -6.27 -8.31 -13.75
N ASN A 68 -6.50 -8.87 -12.58
CA ASN A 68 -7.80 -8.86 -11.90
C ASN A 68 -7.88 -7.82 -10.75
N GLY A 69 -6.84 -6.98 -10.59
CA GLY A 69 -6.68 -6.13 -9.42
C GLY A 69 -6.28 -6.92 -8.18
N ILE A 70 -6.34 -6.25 -7.01
CA ILE A 70 -5.99 -6.87 -5.73
C ILE A 70 -7.18 -6.71 -4.78
N PRO A 71 -7.72 -7.79 -4.20
CA PRO A 71 -8.86 -7.72 -3.28
C PRO A 71 -8.50 -6.92 -2.02
N ILE A 72 -9.53 -6.33 -1.40
CA ILE A 72 -9.43 -5.65 -0.11
C ILE A 72 -10.33 -6.41 0.85
N GLU A 73 -9.76 -7.02 1.87
CA GLU A 73 -10.43 -7.89 2.81
C GLU A 73 -10.51 -7.24 4.21
N PRO A 74 -11.48 -7.63 5.05
CA PRO A 74 -11.53 -7.20 6.43
C PRO A 74 -10.29 -7.66 7.21
N GLU A 75 -9.69 -6.76 8.00
CA GLU A 75 -8.48 -7.07 8.78
C GLU A 75 -8.73 -8.11 9.87
N GLU A 76 -9.97 -8.22 10.37
CA GLU A 76 -10.37 -9.23 11.36
C GLU A 76 -10.13 -10.66 10.88
N LYS A 77 -10.08 -10.88 9.55
CA LYS A 77 -9.77 -12.16 8.92
C LYS A 77 -8.28 -12.41 8.69
N LEU A 78 -7.39 -11.57 9.24
CA LEU A 78 -5.95 -11.60 8.93
C LEU A 78 -5.32 -12.98 9.07
N VAL A 79 -5.57 -13.69 10.18
CA VAL A 79 -5.02 -15.03 10.41
C VAL A 79 -5.54 -16.04 9.38
N GLU A 80 -6.83 -15.99 9.08
CA GLU A 80 -7.45 -16.83 8.03
C GLU A 80 -6.83 -16.55 6.66
N LEU A 81 -6.63 -15.26 6.32
CA LEU A 81 -6.03 -14.85 5.06
C LEU A 81 -4.57 -15.28 4.93
N ILE A 82 -3.78 -15.23 6.03
CA ILE A 82 -2.41 -15.73 6.06
C ILE A 82 -2.39 -17.21 5.67
N HIS A 83 -3.22 -18.02 6.28
CA HIS A 83 -3.29 -19.45 5.98
C HIS A 83 -3.87 -19.74 4.59
N LYS A 84 -4.96 -19.06 4.20
CA LYS A 84 -5.64 -19.22 2.92
C LYS A 84 -4.72 -18.96 1.72
N TYR A 85 -3.92 -17.92 1.81
CA TYR A 85 -3.02 -17.51 0.73
C TYR A 85 -1.58 -17.98 0.93
N GLU A 86 -1.29 -18.76 1.98
CA GLU A 86 0.07 -19.21 2.34
C GLU A 86 1.04 -18.01 2.32
N VAL A 87 0.75 -17.01 3.13
CA VAL A 87 1.44 -15.71 3.11
C VAL A 87 2.79 -15.80 3.79
N ASP A 88 3.83 -15.32 3.13
CA ASP A 88 5.19 -15.26 3.68
C ASP A 88 5.42 -13.99 4.50
N GLN A 89 4.82 -12.85 4.09
CA GLN A 89 5.07 -11.56 4.73
C GLN A 89 3.79 -10.74 4.87
N VAL A 90 3.64 -10.08 6.00
CA VAL A 90 2.60 -9.07 6.23
C VAL A 90 3.28 -7.72 6.42
N ALA A 91 3.03 -6.79 5.52
CA ALA A 91 3.60 -5.45 5.55
C ALA A 91 2.62 -4.46 6.18
N MET A 92 3.08 -3.75 7.20
CA MET A 92 2.28 -2.74 7.87
C MET A 92 2.43 -1.38 7.21
N ALA A 93 1.30 -0.77 6.82
CA ALA A 93 1.26 0.56 6.22
C ALA A 93 0.53 1.62 7.07
N TYR A 94 0.01 1.26 8.25
CA TYR A 94 -0.54 2.24 9.19
C TYR A 94 0.56 3.11 9.80
N SER A 95 0.24 4.38 10.08
CA SER A 95 1.20 5.36 10.61
C SER A 95 0.80 5.99 11.95
N ASP A 96 -0.40 5.70 12.43
CA ASP A 96 -1.02 6.34 13.60
C ASP A 96 -1.45 5.36 14.69
N LEU A 97 -0.82 4.19 14.72
CA LEU A 97 -0.99 3.19 15.76
C LEU A 97 0.04 3.38 16.89
N SER A 98 -0.34 3.01 18.10
CA SER A 98 0.59 2.93 19.22
C SER A 98 1.62 1.81 19.04
N HIS A 99 2.75 1.89 19.75
CA HIS A 99 3.77 0.83 19.69
C HIS A 99 3.22 -0.52 20.18
N GLU A 100 2.33 -0.49 21.16
CA GLU A 100 1.66 -1.69 21.68
C GLU A 100 0.79 -2.36 20.62
N GLU A 101 -0.03 -1.60 19.91
CA GLU A 101 -0.86 -2.12 18.80
C GLU A 101 0.00 -2.70 17.67
N VAL A 102 1.12 -2.04 17.33
CA VAL A 102 2.05 -2.53 16.31
C VAL A 102 2.65 -3.87 16.74
N MET A 103 3.13 -3.98 18.00
CA MET A 103 3.73 -5.21 18.49
C MET A 103 2.69 -6.32 18.67
N HIS A 104 1.47 -5.99 19.04
CA HIS A 104 0.37 -6.96 19.10
C HIS A 104 0.06 -7.55 17.73
N LYS A 105 -0.05 -6.71 16.69
CA LYS A 105 -0.22 -7.16 15.30
C LYS A 105 0.96 -8.03 14.84
N ALA A 106 2.19 -7.64 15.16
CA ALA A 106 3.38 -8.42 14.84
C ALA A 106 3.34 -9.80 15.48
N ALA A 107 2.92 -9.90 16.75
CA ALA A 107 2.80 -11.17 17.46
C ALA A 107 1.73 -12.08 16.82
N ILE A 108 0.57 -11.54 16.40
CA ILE A 108 -0.47 -12.29 15.71
C ILE A 108 0.06 -12.85 14.38
N VAL A 109 0.73 -12.01 13.58
CA VAL A 109 1.28 -12.39 12.28
C VAL A 109 2.33 -13.50 12.43
N ASN A 110 3.26 -13.33 13.36
CA ASN A 110 4.31 -14.32 13.61
C ASN A 110 3.73 -15.65 14.14
N ALA A 111 2.74 -15.59 15.01
CA ALA A 111 2.03 -16.78 15.48
C ALA A 111 1.30 -17.52 14.35
N ALA A 112 0.83 -16.79 13.32
CA ALA A 112 0.22 -17.36 12.12
C ALA A 112 1.24 -17.88 11.08
N GLY A 113 2.56 -17.72 11.32
CA GLY A 113 3.64 -18.26 10.50
C GLY A 113 4.18 -17.34 9.41
N ALA A 114 3.80 -16.05 9.40
CA ALA A 114 4.31 -15.07 8.45
C ALA A 114 5.27 -14.06 9.11
N ASP A 115 6.17 -13.47 8.31
CA ASP A 115 7.03 -12.38 8.75
C ASP A 115 6.24 -11.07 8.84
N PHE A 116 6.49 -10.29 9.90
CA PHE A 116 5.94 -8.94 10.03
C PHE A 116 6.96 -7.89 9.57
N ARG A 117 6.56 -7.01 8.66
CA ARG A 117 7.45 -6.02 8.03
C ARG A 117 6.94 -4.60 8.19
N ILE A 118 7.81 -3.71 8.64
CA ILE A 118 7.60 -2.26 8.61
C ILE A 118 8.50 -1.68 7.52
N MET A 119 7.92 -0.93 6.58
CA MET A 119 8.65 -0.38 5.45
C MET A 119 9.48 0.84 5.84
N GLY A 120 10.79 0.76 5.59
CA GLY A 120 11.67 1.92 5.69
C GLY A 120 11.45 2.91 4.54
N HIS A 121 11.58 4.20 4.83
CA HIS A 121 11.37 5.27 3.83
C HIS A 121 12.24 5.15 2.57
N LYS A 122 13.43 4.55 2.66
CA LYS A 122 14.30 4.31 1.49
C LYS A 122 13.63 3.53 0.35
N HIS A 123 12.67 2.68 0.69
CA HIS A 123 12.00 1.80 -0.28
C HIS A 123 10.81 2.48 -0.96
N THR A 124 10.25 3.51 -0.32
CA THR A 124 8.96 4.08 -0.72
C THR A 124 9.02 5.57 -1.06
N MET A 125 10.13 6.26 -0.76
CA MET A 125 10.30 7.66 -1.17
C MET A 125 10.62 7.77 -2.66
N ILE A 126 9.95 8.72 -3.30
CA ILE A 126 10.21 9.11 -4.69
C ILE A 126 10.96 10.45 -4.73
N SER A 127 11.88 10.56 -5.69
CA SER A 127 12.66 11.77 -5.89
C SER A 127 12.03 12.68 -6.94
N SER A 128 12.17 13.98 -6.76
CA SER A 128 11.76 15.00 -7.73
C SER A 128 12.94 15.82 -8.21
N LYS A 129 12.97 16.13 -9.51
CA LYS A 129 13.91 17.10 -10.10
C LYS A 129 13.42 18.56 -9.96
N LYS A 130 12.19 18.76 -9.48
CA LYS A 130 11.58 20.07 -9.25
C LYS A 130 11.62 20.40 -7.76
N PRO A 131 11.65 21.69 -7.38
CA PRO A 131 11.51 22.09 -5.99
C PRO A 131 10.23 21.50 -5.37
N VAL A 132 10.35 20.98 -4.17
CA VAL A 132 9.24 20.34 -3.44
C VAL A 132 9.02 21.06 -2.10
N ILE A 133 7.77 21.36 -1.82
CA ILE A 133 7.32 21.78 -0.49
C ILE A 133 6.44 20.65 0.05
N ALA A 134 6.90 20.01 1.13
CA ALA A 134 6.16 18.93 1.78
C ALA A 134 5.31 19.49 2.93
N VAL A 135 4.02 19.25 2.88
CA VAL A 135 3.09 19.56 3.99
C VAL A 135 2.77 18.25 4.72
N CYS A 136 3.45 18.04 5.83
CA CYS A 136 3.34 16.83 6.63
C CYS A 136 2.52 17.06 7.90
N ALA A 137 2.02 16.00 8.50
CA ALA A 137 1.38 16.02 9.81
C ALA A 137 1.53 14.68 10.50
N VAL A 138 1.51 14.69 11.84
CA VAL A 138 1.67 13.51 12.69
C VAL A 138 0.38 12.67 12.79
N ARG A 139 -0.76 13.23 12.39
CA ARG A 139 -2.06 12.52 12.39
C ARG A 139 -3.03 13.09 11.37
N THR A 140 -4.13 12.40 11.13
CA THR A 140 -5.28 12.87 10.35
C THR A 140 -5.96 14.05 11.05
N GLY A 141 -6.54 14.97 10.27
CA GLY A 141 -7.28 16.12 10.82
C GLY A 141 -6.42 17.35 11.23
N CYS A 142 -5.10 17.29 11.13
CA CYS A 142 -4.19 18.39 11.55
C CYS A 142 -4.12 19.61 10.59
N GLY A 143 -5.02 19.72 9.61
CA GLY A 143 -5.05 20.89 8.72
C GLY A 143 -4.13 20.85 7.50
N LYS A 144 -3.54 19.69 7.14
CA LYS A 144 -2.67 19.55 5.94
C LYS A 144 -3.28 20.17 4.69
N SER A 145 -4.54 19.87 4.40
CA SER A 145 -5.21 20.35 3.18
C SER A 145 -5.40 21.86 3.17
N GLN A 146 -5.68 22.46 4.31
CA GLN A 146 -5.81 23.92 4.44
C GLN A 146 -4.46 24.61 4.22
N THR A 147 -3.42 24.12 4.88
CA THR A 147 -2.05 24.62 4.71
C THR A 147 -1.58 24.48 3.26
N SER A 148 -1.82 23.33 2.62
CA SER A 148 -1.46 23.12 1.22
C SER A 148 -2.17 24.10 0.28
N ARG A 149 -3.45 24.40 0.52
CA ARG A 149 -4.19 25.39 -0.27
C ARG A 149 -3.61 26.80 -0.09
N ALA A 150 -3.30 27.20 1.16
CA ALA A 150 -2.69 28.51 1.45
C ALA A 150 -1.33 28.66 0.76
N VAL A 151 -0.44 27.68 0.90
CA VAL A 151 0.88 27.67 0.25
C VAL A 151 0.74 27.72 -1.28
N THR A 152 -0.18 26.94 -1.85
CA THR A 152 -0.45 26.96 -3.31
C THR A 152 -0.93 28.35 -3.77
N GLY A 153 -1.82 28.99 -3.00
CA GLY A 153 -2.30 30.33 -3.30
C GLY A 153 -1.18 31.38 -3.30
N ILE A 154 -0.32 31.36 -2.30
CA ILE A 154 0.85 32.25 -2.20
C ILE A 154 1.79 32.05 -3.39
N LEU A 155 2.14 30.81 -3.70
CA LEU A 155 3.04 30.50 -4.81
C LEU A 155 2.48 30.93 -6.17
N LYS A 156 1.19 30.75 -6.40
CA LYS A 156 0.51 31.25 -7.60
C LYS A 156 0.50 32.77 -7.64
N GLY A 157 0.27 33.43 -6.50
CA GLY A 157 0.30 34.89 -6.39
C GLY A 157 1.64 35.51 -6.77
N ILE A 158 2.75 34.82 -6.55
CA ILE A 158 4.10 35.24 -6.97
C ILE A 158 4.52 34.65 -8.33
N GLY A 159 3.55 34.23 -9.15
CA GLY A 159 3.76 33.79 -10.54
C GLY A 159 4.36 32.39 -10.73
N LYS A 160 4.36 31.53 -9.69
CA LYS A 160 4.86 30.16 -9.83
C LYS A 160 3.79 29.20 -10.38
N ARG A 161 4.21 28.27 -11.25
CA ARG A 161 3.38 27.13 -11.65
C ARG A 161 3.49 26.07 -10.56
N VAL A 162 2.35 25.64 -10.02
CA VAL A 162 2.29 24.71 -8.87
C VAL A 162 1.44 23.49 -9.25
N ALA A 163 1.96 22.30 -8.98
CA ALA A 163 1.20 21.08 -8.95
C ALA A 163 1.13 20.59 -7.49
N ALA A 164 -0.05 20.15 -7.05
CA ALA A 164 -0.22 19.56 -5.73
C ALA A 164 -0.46 18.06 -5.90
N ILE A 165 0.34 17.26 -5.18
CA ILE A 165 0.24 15.81 -5.19
C ILE A 165 -0.23 15.35 -3.81
N ARG A 166 -1.22 14.47 -3.77
CA ARG A 166 -1.68 13.81 -2.55
C ARG A 166 -2.00 12.36 -2.86
N HIS A 167 -1.98 11.50 -1.85
CA HIS A 167 -2.51 10.15 -2.03
C HIS A 167 -4.04 10.21 -2.27
N PRO A 168 -4.61 9.25 -3.01
CA PRO A 168 -6.05 9.19 -3.24
C PRO A 168 -6.79 9.00 -1.91
N MET A 169 -8.03 9.47 -1.85
CA MET A 169 -8.90 9.20 -0.70
C MET A 169 -9.49 7.78 -0.84
N PRO A 170 -9.64 7.03 0.26
CA PRO A 170 -10.15 5.67 0.22
C PRO A 170 -11.62 5.59 -0.24
N TYR A 171 -12.31 6.74 -0.23
CA TYR A 171 -13.72 6.86 -0.61
C TYR A 171 -13.83 7.33 -2.05
N GLY A 172 -14.64 6.62 -2.86
CA GLY A 172 -14.92 6.98 -4.24
C GLY A 172 -14.16 6.15 -5.27
N ASN A 173 -14.17 6.62 -6.52
CA ASN A 173 -13.52 5.93 -7.63
C ASN A 173 -12.01 6.25 -7.65
N LEU A 174 -11.18 5.26 -7.31
CA LEU A 174 -9.72 5.41 -7.28
C LEU A 174 -9.12 5.69 -8.66
N ILE A 175 -9.72 5.17 -9.73
CA ILE A 175 -9.27 5.40 -11.11
C ILE A 175 -9.47 6.87 -11.48
N ALA A 176 -10.62 7.43 -11.14
CA ALA A 176 -10.93 8.85 -11.42
C ALA A 176 -10.07 9.83 -10.60
N GLN A 177 -9.40 9.37 -9.56
CA GLN A 177 -8.49 10.18 -8.74
C GLN A 177 -7.02 10.13 -9.23
N ASN A 178 -6.74 9.27 -10.20
CA ASN A 178 -5.42 9.17 -10.83
C ASN A 178 -5.35 10.20 -11.98
N VAL A 179 -4.91 11.41 -11.66
CA VAL A 179 -4.77 12.53 -12.63
C VAL A 179 -3.30 12.75 -12.95
#